data_c763869af9a019b789869b6d07933381
#
_entry.id   c763869af9a019b789869b6d07933381
#
_cell.length_a   1.000
_cell.length_b   1.000
_cell.length_c   1.000
_cell.angle_alpha   90.00
_cell.angle_beta   90.00
_cell.angle_gamma   90.00
#
_symmetry.space_group_name_H-M   'P 1'
#
loop_
_entity.id
_entity.type
_entity.pdbx_description
1 polymer ?
#
loop_
_entity_poly.entity_id
_entity_poly.type
_entity_poly.pdbx_seq_one_letter_code
_entity_poly.pdbx_strand_id
1 'polypeptide(L)'
;SVILRLTNTYGPRMRVVDARQTFLGIWIRRLLESEPILIYGDGEQLRDYNFVDDVVDALLLAALSDVCCGEVLNLGSSEVFSLSETAEIFLGLHPNGLVNYVPFPANRRSIDIGDYQGDYNRIREMLGWSPKTSFEDGMRTTIEFYKQNHGKYW
;
A
#
# COMPACT_ATOMS: atom_id res chain seq x y z
N SER A 1 -5.54 -26.20 -0.24
CA SER A 1 -4.86 -24.92 -0.55
C SER A 1 -5.87 -23.80 -0.65
N VAL A 2 -5.48 -22.61 -0.30
CA VAL A 2 -6.24 -21.36 -0.47
C VAL A 2 -5.36 -20.35 -1.21
N ILE A 3 -5.95 -19.49 -2.03
CA ILE A 3 -5.25 -18.40 -2.71
C ILE A 3 -5.72 -17.08 -2.12
N LEU A 4 -4.79 -16.29 -1.56
CA LEU A 4 -5.06 -14.90 -1.17
C LEU A 4 -4.51 -13.96 -2.24
N ARG A 5 -5.36 -13.07 -2.75
CA ARG A 5 -4.97 -11.99 -3.68
C ARG A 5 -4.80 -10.71 -2.88
N LEU A 6 -3.57 -10.23 -2.83
CA LEU A 6 -3.20 -9.05 -2.08
C LEU A 6 -3.37 -7.79 -2.95
N THR A 7 -3.76 -6.68 -2.33
CA THR A 7 -3.71 -5.35 -2.93
C THR A 7 -2.36 -4.68 -2.62
N ASN A 8 -2.31 -3.35 -2.60
CA ASN A 8 -1.10 -2.59 -2.28
C ASN A 8 -0.70 -2.80 -0.81
N THR A 9 -0.01 -3.89 -0.53
CA THR A 9 0.50 -4.20 0.80
C THR A 9 1.69 -3.31 1.12
N TYR A 10 1.67 -2.68 2.28
CA TYR A 10 2.71 -1.78 2.74
C TYR A 10 3.02 -2.01 4.23
N GLY A 11 4.16 -1.50 4.68
CA GLY A 11 4.58 -1.61 6.08
C GLY A 11 6.10 -1.61 6.23
N PRO A 12 6.60 -1.76 7.46
CA PRO A 12 8.02 -1.94 7.73
C PRO A 12 8.65 -3.07 6.89
N ARG A 13 9.89 -2.88 6.45
CA ARG A 13 10.67 -3.82 5.63
C ARG A 13 10.19 -4.00 4.19
N MET A 14 9.25 -3.19 3.71
CA MET A 14 8.91 -3.18 2.29
C MET A 14 10.09 -2.66 1.45
N ARG A 15 10.09 -2.94 0.15
CA ARG A 15 11.14 -2.46 -0.75
C ARG A 15 11.03 -0.95 -0.98
N VAL A 16 12.11 -0.22 -0.73
CA VAL A 16 12.17 1.25 -0.89
C VAL A 16 13.25 1.70 -1.90
N VAL A 17 14.07 0.76 -2.38
CA VAL A 17 15.22 1.07 -3.27
C VAL A 17 14.77 1.49 -4.67
N ASP A 18 13.72 0.87 -5.19
CA ASP A 18 13.17 1.16 -6.51
C ASP A 18 11.65 0.90 -6.56
N ALA A 19 11.00 1.36 -7.64
CA ALA A 19 9.55 1.28 -7.84
C ALA A 19 9.09 -0.04 -8.52
N ARG A 20 9.86 -1.13 -8.43
CA ARG A 20 9.50 -2.39 -9.08
C ARG A 20 8.36 -3.13 -8.39
N GLN A 21 8.16 -2.93 -7.10
CA GLN A 21 7.07 -3.55 -6.35
C GLN A 21 5.93 -2.59 -6.05
N THR A 22 6.24 -1.41 -5.52
CA THR A 22 5.25 -0.42 -5.14
C THR A 22 5.84 0.98 -5.18
N PHE A 23 5.01 1.95 -5.52
CA PHE A 23 5.40 3.36 -5.50
C PHE A 23 5.52 3.91 -4.06
N LEU A 24 4.77 3.37 -3.09
CA LEU A 24 4.79 3.84 -1.70
C LEU A 24 6.21 3.79 -1.09
N GLY A 25 6.96 2.72 -1.37
CA GLY A 25 8.33 2.59 -0.88
C GLY A 25 9.25 3.70 -1.40
N ILE A 26 9.16 4.03 -2.69
CA ILE A 26 9.91 5.15 -3.28
C ILE A 26 9.45 6.49 -2.68
N TRP A 27 8.16 6.68 -2.43
CA TRP A 27 7.65 7.90 -1.82
C TRP A 27 8.18 8.09 -0.40
N ILE A 28 8.22 7.02 0.42
CA ILE A 28 8.84 7.05 1.75
C ILE A 28 10.31 7.46 1.66
N ARG A 29 11.06 6.82 0.78
CA ARG A 29 12.48 7.14 0.59
C ARG A 29 12.68 8.60 0.20
N ARG A 30 11.98 9.09 -0.84
CA ARG A 30 12.07 10.48 -1.29
C ARG A 30 11.72 11.46 -0.18
N LEU A 31 10.66 11.18 0.56
CA LEU A 31 10.24 11.98 1.70
C LEU A 31 11.36 12.12 2.74
N LEU A 32 12.03 11.01 3.09
CA LEU A 32 13.10 10.98 4.08
C LEU A 32 14.41 11.59 3.57
N GLU A 33 14.65 11.56 2.25
CA GLU A 33 15.79 12.21 1.58
C GLU A 33 15.51 13.68 1.22
N SER A 34 14.36 14.23 1.63
CA SER A 34 13.92 15.60 1.28
C SER A 34 13.80 15.82 -0.24
N GLU A 35 13.55 14.75 -0.99
CA GLU A 35 13.24 14.79 -2.41
C GLU A 35 11.72 14.86 -2.63
N PRO A 36 11.25 15.50 -3.72
CA PRO A 36 9.82 15.55 -4.00
C PRO A 36 9.24 14.19 -4.36
N ILE A 37 8.09 13.86 -3.77
CA ILE A 37 7.23 12.76 -4.23
C ILE A 37 6.79 13.08 -5.66
N LEU A 38 6.87 12.11 -6.57
CA LEU A 38 6.45 12.27 -7.95
C LEU A 38 5.11 11.58 -8.18
N ILE A 39 4.10 12.35 -8.57
CA ILE A 39 2.80 11.85 -9.02
C ILE A 39 2.77 11.88 -10.54
N TYR A 40 2.50 10.74 -11.18
CA TYR A 40 2.39 10.64 -12.62
C TYR A 40 0.96 10.95 -13.06
N GLY A 41 0.79 11.91 -13.99
CA GLY A 41 -0.52 12.34 -14.47
C GLY A 41 -1.18 13.33 -13.53
N ASP A 42 -2.50 13.21 -13.37
CA ASP A 42 -3.35 14.07 -12.54
C ASP A 42 -3.42 13.64 -11.06
N GLY A 43 -3.02 12.41 -10.76
CA GLY A 43 -3.07 11.87 -9.41
C GLY A 43 -4.46 11.39 -8.96
N GLU A 44 -5.42 11.30 -9.87
CA GLU A 44 -6.80 10.91 -9.56
C GLU A 44 -7.00 9.38 -9.45
N GLN A 45 -6.01 8.57 -9.86
CA GLN A 45 -6.12 7.10 -9.79
C GLN A 45 -6.35 6.64 -8.35
N LEU A 46 -7.39 5.84 -8.17
CA LEU A 46 -7.80 5.31 -6.88
C LEU A 46 -7.03 4.04 -6.50
N ARG A 47 -6.65 3.95 -5.23
CA ARG A 47 -5.98 2.78 -4.65
C ARG A 47 -6.49 2.51 -3.25
N ASP A 48 -6.56 1.24 -2.92
CA ASP A 48 -6.68 0.75 -1.55
C ASP A 48 -5.36 0.18 -1.06
N TYR A 49 -5.18 0.14 0.25
CA TYR A 49 -3.93 -0.25 0.88
C TYR A 49 -4.19 -1.19 2.05
N ASN A 50 -3.38 -2.24 2.17
CA ASN A 50 -3.41 -3.11 3.34
C ASN A 50 -2.09 -3.03 4.12
N PHE A 51 -2.19 -2.76 5.41
CA PHE A 51 -1.03 -2.82 6.28
C PHE A 51 -0.53 -4.26 6.44
N VAL A 52 0.78 -4.44 6.50
CA VAL A 52 1.41 -5.77 6.46
C VAL A 52 0.93 -6.70 7.57
N ASP A 53 0.67 -6.19 8.77
CA ASP A 53 0.21 -7.02 9.90
C ASP A 53 -1.22 -7.52 9.68
N ASP A 54 -2.11 -6.71 9.07
CA ASP A 54 -3.46 -7.16 8.68
C ASP A 54 -3.39 -8.26 7.61
N VAL A 55 -2.43 -8.15 6.67
CA VAL A 55 -2.19 -9.21 5.67
C VAL A 55 -1.67 -10.49 6.32
N VAL A 56 -0.78 -10.39 7.30
CA VAL A 56 -0.30 -11.54 8.08
C VAL A 56 -1.45 -12.20 8.84
N ASP A 57 -2.33 -11.41 9.47
CA ASP A 57 -3.53 -11.93 10.13
C ASP A 57 -4.41 -12.73 9.15
N ALA A 58 -4.64 -12.21 7.93
CA ALA A 58 -5.39 -12.93 6.90
C ALA A 58 -4.74 -14.26 6.51
N LEU A 59 -3.42 -14.28 6.34
CA LEU A 59 -2.65 -15.49 6.01
C LEU A 59 -2.77 -16.54 7.12
N LEU A 60 -2.65 -16.12 8.39
CA LEU A 60 -2.76 -17.03 9.55
C LEU A 60 -4.18 -17.59 9.68
N LEU A 61 -5.22 -16.75 9.55
CA LEU A 61 -6.62 -17.19 9.59
C LEU A 61 -6.90 -18.21 8.47
N ALA A 62 -6.44 -17.92 7.25
CA ALA A 62 -6.62 -18.84 6.11
C ALA A 62 -5.87 -20.16 6.29
N ALA A 63 -4.67 -20.13 6.89
CA ALA A 63 -3.88 -21.33 7.14
C ALA A 63 -4.48 -22.24 8.23
N LEU A 64 -5.19 -21.66 9.19
CA LEU A 64 -5.80 -22.37 10.32
C LEU A 64 -7.25 -22.83 10.07
N SER A 65 -7.82 -22.52 8.91
CA SER A 65 -9.24 -22.77 8.61
C SER A 65 -9.42 -23.72 7.42
N ASP A 66 -10.19 -24.77 7.63
CA ASP A 66 -10.58 -25.70 6.57
C ASP A 66 -11.70 -25.16 5.66
N VAL A 67 -12.49 -24.18 6.15
CA VAL A 67 -13.65 -23.67 5.40
C VAL A 67 -13.24 -22.91 4.12
N CYS A 68 -12.02 -22.43 4.01
CA CYS A 68 -11.52 -21.73 2.84
C CYS A 68 -10.68 -22.64 1.89
N CYS A 69 -10.67 -23.95 2.11
CA CYS A 69 -9.94 -24.87 1.25
C CYS A 69 -10.50 -24.85 -0.19
N GLY A 70 -9.61 -24.62 -1.17
CA GLY A 70 -9.97 -24.51 -2.58
C GLY A 70 -10.41 -23.11 -3.02
N GLU A 71 -10.52 -22.16 -2.09
CA GLU A 71 -11.04 -20.84 -2.34
C GLU A 71 -9.99 -19.84 -2.85
N VAL A 72 -10.48 -18.80 -3.53
CA VAL A 72 -9.71 -17.61 -3.91
C VAL A 72 -10.34 -16.43 -3.19
N LEU A 73 -9.57 -15.79 -2.30
CA LEU A 73 -10.03 -14.70 -1.45
C LEU A 73 -9.21 -13.45 -1.75
N ASN A 74 -9.89 -12.34 -2.00
CA ASN A 74 -9.22 -11.04 -2.15
C ASN A 74 -9.05 -10.39 -0.78
N LEU A 75 -7.93 -9.72 -0.58
CA LEU A 75 -7.76 -8.72 0.47
C LEU A 75 -8.00 -7.34 -0.15
N GLY A 76 -8.52 -6.44 0.66
CA GLY A 76 -8.82 -5.07 0.25
C GLY A 76 -9.06 -4.19 1.47
N SER A 77 -9.38 -2.93 1.24
CA SER A 77 -9.70 -1.97 2.30
C SER A 77 -10.96 -1.20 1.98
N SER A 78 -11.67 -0.76 3.02
CA SER A 78 -12.74 0.23 2.88
C SER A 78 -12.22 1.65 2.65
N GLU A 79 -10.96 1.90 3.01
CA GLU A 79 -10.28 3.17 2.75
C GLU A 79 -9.69 3.14 1.34
N VAL A 80 -10.17 4.03 0.49
CA VAL A 80 -9.74 4.19 -0.91
C VAL A 80 -9.33 5.64 -1.10
N PHE A 81 -8.14 5.85 -1.59
CA PHE A 81 -7.57 7.18 -1.80
C PHE A 81 -7.09 7.34 -3.24
N SER A 82 -7.22 8.55 -3.77
CA SER A 82 -6.47 8.95 -4.95
C SER A 82 -4.97 9.05 -4.61
N LEU A 83 -4.12 9.06 -5.64
CA LEU A 83 -2.68 9.27 -5.42
C LEU A 83 -2.42 10.66 -4.82
N SER A 84 -3.23 11.67 -5.18
CA SER A 84 -3.17 13.01 -4.61
C SER A 84 -3.48 12.99 -3.11
N GLU A 85 -4.61 12.39 -2.68
CA GLU A 85 -4.96 12.23 -1.26
C GLU A 85 -3.92 11.40 -0.51
N THR A 86 -3.40 10.34 -1.14
CA THR A 86 -2.30 9.55 -0.57
C THR A 86 -1.08 10.43 -0.29
N ALA A 87 -0.70 11.30 -1.22
CA ALA A 87 0.42 12.22 -1.03
C ALA A 87 0.15 13.26 0.07
N GLU A 88 -1.08 13.76 0.20
CA GLU A 88 -1.48 14.67 1.29
C GLU A 88 -1.30 14.01 2.67
N ILE A 89 -1.67 12.72 2.80
CA ILE A 89 -1.43 11.96 4.04
C ILE A 89 0.09 11.89 4.34
N PHE A 90 0.93 11.63 3.33
CA PHE A 90 2.39 11.66 3.50
C PHE A 90 2.90 13.02 3.99
N LEU A 91 2.41 14.11 3.41
CA LEU A 91 2.77 15.47 3.83
C LEU A 91 2.28 15.79 5.24
N GLY A 92 1.11 15.32 5.63
CA GLY A 92 0.59 15.42 7.00
C GLY A 92 1.51 14.74 8.02
N LEU A 93 2.09 13.58 7.65
CA LEU A 93 3.02 12.84 8.50
C LEU A 93 4.46 13.38 8.46
N HIS A 94 4.82 14.13 7.43
CA HIS A 94 6.14 14.75 7.25
C HIS A 94 6.02 16.12 6.58
N PRO A 95 5.76 17.20 7.35
CA PRO A 95 5.37 18.51 6.82
C PRO A 95 6.39 19.19 5.90
N ASN A 96 7.65 18.77 5.92
CA ASN A 96 8.69 19.31 5.04
C ASN A 96 8.77 18.57 3.67
N GLY A 97 7.87 17.65 3.42
CA GLY A 97 7.80 16.92 2.15
C GLY A 97 7.38 17.83 1.00
N LEU A 98 7.75 17.45 -0.21
CA LEU A 98 7.38 18.12 -1.44
C LEU A 98 6.68 17.14 -2.39
N VAL A 99 5.75 17.64 -3.18
CA VAL A 99 5.05 16.85 -4.21
C VAL A 99 5.15 17.56 -5.56
N ASN A 100 5.50 16.81 -6.60
CA ASN A 100 5.55 17.29 -7.97
C ASN A 100 4.69 16.40 -8.87
N TYR A 101 3.81 17.01 -9.65
CA TYR A 101 3.09 16.33 -10.71
C TYR A 101 3.94 16.32 -11.99
N VAL A 102 4.09 15.15 -12.57
CA VAL A 102 4.89 14.97 -13.78
C VAL A 102 4.10 14.21 -14.85
N PRO A 103 4.39 14.42 -16.14
CA PRO A 103 3.72 13.67 -17.20
C PRO A 103 3.84 12.16 -16.99
N PHE A 104 2.78 11.43 -17.28
CA PHE A 104 2.79 9.96 -17.19
C PHE A 104 3.78 9.39 -18.21
N PRO A 105 4.78 8.58 -17.78
CA PRO A 105 5.79 8.03 -18.68
C PRO A 105 5.14 7.18 -19.77
N ALA A 106 5.47 7.44 -21.04
CA ALA A 106 4.87 6.75 -22.19
C ALA A 106 5.02 5.22 -22.12
N ASN A 107 6.15 4.73 -21.61
CA ASN A 107 6.45 3.31 -21.44
C ASN A 107 5.70 2.64 -20.28
N ARG A 108 5.00 3.39 -19.44
CA ARG A 108 4.19 2.86 -18.32
C ARG A 108 2.69 2.92 -18.58
N ARG A 109 2.24 3.64 -19.60
CA ARG A 109 0.80 3.73 -19.92
C ARG A 109 0.14 2.39 -20.21
N SER A 110 0.87 1.45 -20.81
CA SER A 110 0.35 0.12 -21.15
C SER A 110 0.20 -0.82 -19.95
N ILE A 111 0.80 -0.48 -18.82
CA ILE A 111 0.75 -1.28 -17.58
C ILE A 111 -0.03 -0.58 -16.47
N ASP A 112 -0.57 0.61 -16.74
CA ASP A 112 -1.44 1.29 -15.78
C ASP A 112 -2.79 0.57 -15.74
N ILE A 113 -3.19 0.20 -14.52
CA ILE A 113 -4.44 -0.57 -14.28
C ILE A 113 -5.65 0.35 -14.05
N GLY A 114 -5.47 1.69 -14.14
CA GLY A 114 -6.53 2.64 -13.76
C GLY A 114 -6.88 2.53 -12.27
N ASP A 115 -8.14 2.73 -11.91
CA ASP A 115 -8.62 2.61 -10.54
C ASP A 115 -8.64 1.15 -10.07
N TYR A 116 -8.28 0.94 -8.81
CA TYR A 116 -8.32 -0.38 -8.21
C TYR A 116 -8.76 -0.31 -6.74
N GLN A 117 -9.72 -1.16 -6.40
CA GLN A 117 -10.14 -1.46 -5.03
C GLN A 117 -10.40 -2.96 -4.91
N GLY A 118 -9.83 -3.60 -3.90
CA GLY A 118 -10.07 -5.02 -3.60
C GLY A 118 -11.39 -5.23 -2.85
N ASP A 119 -12.28 -6.05 -3.40
CA ASP A 119 -13.47 -6.50 -2.68
C ASP A 119 -13.08 -7.65 -1.73
N TYR A 120 -13.10 -7.37 -0.43
CA TYR A 120 -12.77 -8.33 0.63
C TYR A 120 -14.01 -8.93 1.33
N ASN A 121 -15.21 -8.78 0.78
CA ASN A 121 -16.44 -9.29 1.40
C ASN A 121 -16.37 -10.80 1.63
N ARG A 122 -15.84 -11.57 0.65
CA ARG A 122 -15.77 -13.03 0.76
C ARG A 122 -14.89 -13.51 1.91
N ILE A 123 -13.70 -12.94 2.09
CA ILE A 123 -12.83 -13.31 3.23
C ILE A 123 -13.45 -12.88 4.57
N ARG A 124 -14.14 -11.75 4.60
CA ARG A 124 -14.86 -11.28 5.78
C ARG A 124 -15.98 -12.27 6.18
N GLU A 125 -16.77 -12.73 5.23
CA GLU A 125 -17.86 -13.68 5.48
C GLU A 125 -17.35 -15.06 5.89
N MET A 126 -16.27 -15.54 5.28
CA MET A 126 -15.76 -16.88 5.53
C MET A 126 -14.86 -16.98 6.76
N LEU A 127 -14.02 -15.98 7.01
CA LEU A 127 -12.98 -16.00 8.05
C LEU A 127 -13.13 -14.90 9.10
N GLY A 128 -14.13 -14.01 8.97
CA GLY A 128 -14.27 -12.86 9.86
C GLY A 128 -13.16 -11.82 9.74
N TRP A 129 -12.33 -11.90 8.70
CA TRP A 129 -11.23 -10.98 8.50
C TRP A 129 -11.70 -9.64 7.94
N SER A 130 -11.16 -8.57 8.45
CA SER A 130 -11.21 -7.23 7.87
C SER A 130 -9.92 -6.47 8.23
N PRO A 131 -9.49 -5.48 7.42
CA PRO A 131 -8.38 -4.62 7.80
C PRO A 131 -8.73 -3.85 9.08
N LYS A 132 -7.76 -3.72 9.98
CA LYS A 132 -7.91 -3.07 11.30
C LYS A 132 -7.11 -1.79 11.39
N THR A 133 -6.05 -1.68 10.58
CA THR A 133 -5.10 -0.58 10.62
C THR A 133 -5.51 0.46 9.58
N SER A 134 -5.77 1.70 10.01
CA SER A 134 -6.01 2.81 9.09
C SER A 134 -4.77 3.07 8.23
N PHE A 135 -4.97 3.59 7.01
CA PHE A 135 -3.83 3.90 6.14
C PHE A 135 -2.87 4.91 6.79
N GLU A 136 -3.40 5.92 7.48
CA GLU A 136 -2.58 6.93 8.16
C GLU A 136 -1.73 6.32 9.28
N ASP A 137 -2.30 5.48 10.16
CA ASP A 137 -1.57 4.88 11.28
C ASP A 137 -0.51 3.89 10.81
N GLY A 138 -0.85 3.05 9.83
CA GLY A 138 0.10 2.13 9.22
C GLY A 138 1.24 2.86 8.51
N MET A 139 0.95 3.97 7.83
CA MET A 139 1.97 4.79 7.16
C MET A 139 2.85 5.52 8.17
N ARG A 140 2.29 6.05 9.26
CA ARG A 140 3.03 6.63 10.39
C ARG A 140 4.03 5.62 10.95
N THR A 141 3.59 4.41 11.24
CA THR A 141 4.44 3.31 11.72
C THR A 141 5.54 2.97 10.72
N THR A 142 5.21 2.95 9.43
CA THR A 142 6.15 2.63 8.37
C THR A 142 7.23 3.70 8.20
N ILE A 143 6.84 4.97 8.13
CA ILE A 143 7.78 6.11 8.03
C ILE A 143 8.71 6.14 9.24
N GLU A 144 8.18 5.96 10.46
CA GLU A 144 8.99 5.95 11.67
C GLU A 144 10.02 4.81 11.68
N PHE A 145 9.62 3.61 11.23
CA PHE A 145 10.55 2.50 11.05
C PHE A 145 11.73 2.86 10.13
N TYR A 146 11.47 3.51 8.99
CA TYR A 146 12.55 3.89 8.07
C TYR A 146 13.39 5.07 8.56
N LYS A 147 12.84 6.01 9.33
CA LYS A 147 13.62 7.04 10.02
C LYS A 147 14.65 6.41 10.96
N GLN A 148 14.24 5.42 11.76
CA GLN A 148 15.12 4.72 12.72
C GLN A 148 16.13 3.79 12.04
N ASN A 149 15.85 3.32 10.82
CA ASN A 149 16.67 2.38 10.08
C ASN A 149 17.29 2.97 8.81
N HIS A 150 17.35 4.30 8.72
CA HIS A 150 18.01 4.99 7.61
C HIS A 150 19.43 4.47 7.39
N GLY A 151 19.82 4.24 6.13
CA GLY A 151 21.13 3.68 5.77
C GLY A 151 21.25 2.16 5.89
N LYS A 152 20.21 1.43 6.35
CA LYS A 152 20.18 -0.04 6.30
C LYS A 152 19.40 -0.57 5.09
N TYR A 153 18.59 0.26 4.47
CA TYR A 153 17.68 -0.14 3.38
C TYR A 153 18.02 0.53 2.04
N TRP A 154 18.81 1.60 2.03
CA TRP A 154 19.32 2.31 0.84
C TRP A 154 20.55 3.15 1.18
#